data_e8953f565151028f956bb7cb543a36d0
#
_entry.id   e8953f565151028f956bb7cb543a36d0
#
_cell.length_a   1.000
_cell.length_b   1.000
_cell.length_c   1.000
_cell.angle_alpha   90.00
_cell.angle_beta   90.00
_cell.angle_gamma   90.00
#
_symmetry.space_group_name_H-M   'P 1'
#
loop_
_entity.id
_entity.type
_entity.pdbx_description
1 polymer ?
#
loop_
_entity_poly.entity_id
_entity_poly.type
_entity_poly.pdbx_seq_one_letter_code
_entity_poly.pdbx_strand_id
1 'polypeptide(L)'
;MPVQTRPLERAGTAKRLVPSFSPGSRQFGGFRVIVERSPSPGPVCPAPGLFLAHVPSTPPPHVGPSLLEQLLGGQDLTPAQAETLMIGWLEGSVDPALTAGLLVALRAKGVGGDELAAMARVLREAAASVDPRPTGPLVDTCGTGGDGANTFNISTAVAFAAAACGAQVAKHGNRSASGRVGSADVLEALGIDLQRPLDQVVNALQTTGVTFLFAPGWHPGLGRIAPLRRSLGIRTVFNLLGPLVNPLTPEAQVLGVARNDLLDPMASALLGLGVGRAVVVHGHGGLDEASLSGPSELRLVEGGQIRSDALHPEALGLALAPLSDLAGGDPPTNAAILEAVLRGEGTRAQQDVVSLNTALVLWVAGLAPSIQEGLAQAQKALATGAAWRKVDQLRGVLPQGPPAAE
;
A
#
# COMPACT_ATOMS: atom_id res chain seq x y z
N MET A 1 12.55 1.80 -60.72
CA MET A 1 12.60 3.18 -61.32
C MET A 1 12.06 4.15 -60.29
N PRO A 2 12.59 5.38 -60.24
CA PRO A 2 13.78 5.60 -59.43
C PRO A 2 13.56 6.50 -58.20
N VAL A 3 14.45 6.34 -57.28
CA VAL A 3 15.02 7.20 -56.24
C VAL A 3 15.10 8.69 -56.64
N GLN A 4 14.74 9.61 -55.76
CA GLN A 4 15.34 10.93 -55.71
C GLN A 4 15.66 11.36 -54.27
N THR A 5 16.94 11.40 -54.00
CA THR A 5 17.63 12.11 -52.93
C THR A 5 17.86 13.58 -53.28
N ARG A 6 17.81 14.53 -52.31
CA ARG A 6 18.71 15.68 -52.14
C ARG A 6 18.27 16.60 -50.99
N PRO A 7 19.15 17.50 -50.52
CA PRO A 7 20.21 17.27 -49.55
C PRO A 7 20.13 18.25 -48.32
N LEU A 8 21.06 18.02 -47.39
CA LEU A 8 21.45 18.86 -46.24
C LEU A 8 21.76 20.31 -46.61
N GLU A 9 21.34 21.29 -45.79
CA GLU A 9 22.01 22.56 -45.65
C GLU A 9 22.44 22.81 -44.19
N ARG A 10 23.67 23.36 -44.09
CA ARG A 10 24.42 23.63 -42.87
C ARG A 10 24.27 25.09 -42.43
N ALA A 11 24.49 25.28 -41.13
CA ALA A 11 25.23 26.34 -40.47
C ALA A 11 24.52 27.69 -40.17
N GLY A 12 24.64 28.01 -38.87
CA GLY A 12 24.42 29.37 -38.36
C GLY A 12 24.85 29.47 -36.91
N THR A 13 26.17 29.62 -36.69
CA THR A 13 26.77 29.98 -35.40
C THR A 13 26.44 31.42 -35.03
N ALA A 14 25.80 31.66 -33.89
CA ALA A 14 25.67 32.98 -33.27
C ALA A 14 26.47 33.05 -31.96
N LYS A 15 27.48 33.92 -31.97
CA LYS A 15 28.35 34.27 -30.86
C LYS A 15 27.60 35.00 -29.75
N ARG A 16 27.80 34.57 -28.50
CA ARG A 16 27.47 35.38 -27.32
C ARG A 16 28.47 36.52 -27.15
N LEU A 17 27.96 37.72 -27.03
CA LEU A 17 28.67 38.92 -26.55
C LEU A 17 28.41 39.07 -25.05
N VAL A 18 29.49 39.12 -24.27
CA VAL A 18 29.51 39.47 -22.84
C VAL A 18 29.94 40.93 -22.75
N PRO A 19 29.27 41.80 -22.03
CA PRO A 19 29.85 43.10 -21.65
C PRO A 19 30.50 43.00 -20.27
N SER A 20 31.79 43.27 -20.25
CA SER A 20 32.57 43.63 -19.06
C SER A 20 32.34 45.08 -18.69
N PHE A 21 32.11 45.37 -17.42
CA PHE A 21 32.26 46.69 -16.84
C PHE A 21 33.19 46.67 -15.65
N SER A 22 34.26 47.45 -15.73
CA SER A 22 35.20 47.78 -14.66
C SER A 22 34.86 49.12 -14.00
N PRO A 23 35.38 49.41 -12.80
CA PRO A 23 34.81 50.33 -11.84
C PRO A 23 35.32 51.76 -12.00
N GLY A 24 34.47 52.73 -11.73
CA GLY A 24 34.82 54.14 -11.62
C GLY A 24 34.28 54.78 -10.37
N SER A 25 35.18 55.23 -9.54
CA SER A 25 35.03 56.03 -8.33
C SER A 25 34.39 57.38 -8.57
N ARG A 26 33.49 57.85 -7.71
CA ARG A 26 33.39 59.23 -7.25
C ARG A 26 32.64 59.37 -5.92
N GLN A 27 33.29 60.10 -5.01
CA GLN A 27 32.80 60.60 -3.72
C GLN A 27 31.71 61.66 -3.90
N PHE A 28 30.77 61.78 -2.98
CA PHE A 28 30.47 62.96 -2.13
C PHE A 28 29.07 62.82 -1.47
N GLY A 29 28.99 63.20 -0.19
CA GLY A 29 27.74 63.57 0.49
C GLY A 29 27.45 62.84 1.78
N GLY A 30 27.88 63.39 2.90
CA GLY A 30 27.63 62.86 4.21
C GLY A 30 26.16 62.87 4.63
N PHE A 31 25.73 61.81 5.27
CA PHE A 31 24.56 61.80 6.12
C PHE A 31 24.91 61.08 7.42
N ARG A 32 24.50 61.72 8.51
CA ARG A 32 24.64 61.25 9.91
C ARG A 32 23.87 59.94 10.10
N VAL A 33 24.53 58.85 10.45
CA VAL A 33 23.88 57.62 10.88
C VAL A 33 23.50 57.75 12.34
N ILE A 34 22.21 57.79 12.61
CA ILE A 34 21.66 57.57 13.96
C ILE A 34 21.66 56.06 14.18
N VAL A 35 22.48 55.60 15.12
CA VAL A 35 22.48 54.20 15.54
C VAL A 35 21.30 53.99 16.48
N GLU A 36 20.17 53.48 15.94
CA GLU A 36 19.14 52.89 16.78
C GLU A 36 19.61 51.49 17.20
N ARG A 37 19.70 51.30 18.50
CA ARG A 37 19.97 49.99 19.11
C ARG A 37 18.79 49.07 18.85
N SER A 38 19.00 48.04 18.10
CA SER A 38 18.07 46.91 17.98
C SER A 38 17.85 46.25 19.35
N PRO A 39 16.62 45.89 19.72
CA PRO A 39 16.34 45.12 20.91
C PRO A 39 16.94 43.71 20.80
N SER A 40 17.46 43.21 21.90
CA SER A 40 17.96 41.88 22.09
C SER A 40 16.94 40.83 21.64
N PRO A 41 17.36 39.74 20.96
CA PRO A 41 16.44 38.65 20.64
C PRO A 41 16.01 37.97 21.93
N GLY A 42 14.69 37.91 22.14
CA GLY A 42 14.06 37.07 23.15
C GLY A 42 14.29 35.58 22.84
N PRO A 43 14.05 34.69 23.82
CA PRO A 43 14.35 33.29 23.67
C PRO A 43 13.55 32.70 22.47
N VAL A 44 14.28 32.19 21.47
CA VAL A 44 13.73 31.47 20.36
C VAL A 44 13.20 30.15 20.91
N CYS A 45 11.87 29.95 20.84
CA CYS A 45 11.29 28.62 20.99
C CYS A 45 11.90 27.69 19.92
N PRO A 46 12.43 26.53 20.29
CA PRO A 46 12.87 25.56 19.30
C PRO A 46 11.65 25.07 18.52
N ALA A 47 11.76 25.06 17.20
CA ALA A 47 10.83 24.40 16.31
C ALA A 47 10.62 22.94 16.78
N PRO A 48 9.42 22.36 16.60
CA PRO A 48 9.18 20.98 16.97
C PRO A 48 10.16 20.08 16.20
N GLY A 49 11.18 19.61 16.93
CA GLY A 49 12.16 18.68 16.41
C GLY A 49 11.46 17.40 15.99
N LEU A 50 11.74 16.93 14.78
CA LEU A 50 11.53 15.54 14.42
C LEU A 50 12.18 14.67 15.51
N PHE A 51 11.37 14.07 16.36
CA PHE A 51 11.81 12.99 17.22
C PHE A 51 12.10 11.80 16.30
N LEU A 52 13.36 11.72 15.82
CA LEU A 52 13.92 10.43 15.44
C LEU A 52 13.93 9.57 16.70
N ALA A 53 13.05 8.58 16.76
CA ALA A 53 13.09 7.57 17.79
C ALA A 53 14.54 7.05 17.87
N HIS A 54 15.07 7.04 19.08
CA HIS A 54 16.44 6.68 19.39
C HIS A 54 16.65 5.21 19.02
N VAL A 55 17.17 4.96 17.82
CA VAL A 55 17.72 3.67 17.43
C VAL A 55 18.99 3.46 18.25
N PRO A 56 19.13 2.37 19.01
CA PRO A 56 20.32 2.16 19.84
C PRO A 56 21.59 2.21 18.98
N SER A 57 22.57 2.95 19.46
CA SER A 57 23.86 3.24 18.80
C SER A 57 24.87 2.09 18.80
N THR A 58 24.43 0.85 18.69
CA THR A 58 25.31 -0.26 18.31
C THR A 58 25.32 -0.31 16.78
N PRO A 59 26.51 -0.30 16.13
CA PRO A 59 26.57 -0.46 14.69
C PRO A 59 25.84 -1.76 14.34
N PRO A 60 24.92 -1.74 13.36
CA PRO A 60 24.17 -2.93 13.00
C PRO A 60 25.17 -4.04 12.64
N PRO A 61 24.91 -5.29 13.02
CA PRO A 61 25.72 -6.41 12.60
C PRO A 61 25.82 -6.36 11.07
N HIS A 62 27.05 -6.40 10.55
CA HIS A 62 27.30 -6.21 9.12
C HIS A 62 26.51 -7.22 8.29
N VAL A 63 25.57 -6.74 7.47
CA VAL A 63 24.95 -7.56 6.43
C VAL A 63 26.04 -7.91 5.42
N GLY A 64 26.50 -9.15 5.46
CA GLY A 64 27.61 -9.62 4.66
C GLY A 64 27.22 -10.75 3.69
N PRO A 65 28.18 -11.20 2.85
CA PRO A 65 27.97 -12.31 1.91
C PRO A 65 27.52 -13.63 2.57
N SER A 66 27.78 -13.80 3.86
CA SER A 66 27.35 -14.99 4.61
C SER A 66 25.83 -15.19 4.64
N LEU A 67 25.03 -14.09 4.67
CA LEU A 67 23.59 -14.20 4.58
C LEU A 67 23.15 -14.65 3.17
N LEU A 68 23.87 -14.22 2.13
CA LEU A 68 23.57 -14.65 0.77
C LEU A 68 23.85 -16.15 0.62
N GLU A 69 24.99 -16.65 1.11
CA GLU A 69 25.31 -18.08 1.11
C GLU A 69 24.29 -18.91 1.89
N GLN A 70 23.83 -18.40 3.05
CA GLN A 70 22.78 -19.05 3.85
C GLN A 70 21.49 -19.23 3.04
N LEU A 71 21.03 -18.15 2.37
CA LEU A 71 19.83 -18.18 1.54
C LEU A 71 19.98 -19.07 0.30
N LEU A 72 21.14 -19.06 -0.36
CA LEU A 72 21.45 -19.93 -1.49
C LEU A 72 21.49 -21.41 -1.08
N GLY A 73 21.90 -21.68 0.17
CA GLY A 73 21.81 -22.99 0.80
C GLY A 73 20.39 -23.42 1.20
N GLY A 74 19.37 -22.61 0.89
CA GLY A 74 17.95 -22.88 1.19
C GLY A 74 17.59 -22.70 2.67
N GLN A 75 18.45 -22.06 3.46
CA GLN A 75 18.20 -21.84 4.89
C GLN A 75 17.52 -20.49 5.13
N ASP A 76 16.50 -20.47 6.00
CA ASP A 76 15.83 -19.25 6.41
C ASP A 76 16.75 -18.34 7.24
N LEU A 77 16.53 -17.03 7.12
CA LEU A 77 17.12 -16.07 8.05
C LEU A 77 16.46 -16.22 9.44
N THR A 78 17.26 -16.13 10.48
CA THR A 78 16.69 -15.93 11.82
C THR A 78 15.97 -14.57 11.88
N PRO A 79 15.01 -14.39 12.80
CA PRO A 79 14.34 -13.08 12.97
C PRO A 79 15.33 -11.93 13.12
N ALA A 80 16.39 -12.09 13.92
CA ALA A 80 17.40 -11.06 14.11
C ALA A 80 18.20 -10.73 12.84
N GLN A 81 18.50 -11.74 11.99
CA GLN A 81 19.15 -11.53 10.70
C GLN A 81 18.20 -10.79 9.72
N ALA A 82 16.92 -11.15 9.70
CA ALA A 82 15.91 -10.53 8.86
C ALA A 82 15.66 -9.06 9.27
N GLU A 83 15.61 -8.76 10.57
CA GLU A 83 15.53 -7.38 11.10
C GLU A 83 16.77 -6.57 10.70
N THR A 84 17.97 -7.11 10.93
CA THR A 84 19.22 -6.47 10.56
C THR A 84 19.29 -6.15 9.06
N LEU A 85 18.91 -7.10 8.23
CA LEU A 85 18.86 -6.93 6.78
C LEU A 85 17.91 -5.81 6.39
N MET A 86 16.70 -5.78 6.97
CA MET A 86 15.70 -4.75 6.67
C MET A 86 16.17 -3.37 7.11
N ILE A 87 16.76 -3.24 8.30
CA ILE A 87 17.38 -1.98 8.78
C ILE A 87 18.44 -1.52 7.79
N GLY A 88 19.35 -2.41 7.39
CA GLY A 88 20.41 -2.08 6.43
C GLY A 88 19.87 -1.61 5.07
N TRP A 89 18.76 -2.17 4.60
CA TRP A 89 18.10 -1.71 3.37
C TRP A 89 17.45 -0.32 3.53
N LEU A 90 16.83 -0.05 4.67
CA LEU A 90 16.23 1.27 4.95
C LEU A 90 17.29 2.37 5.10
N GLU A 91 18.41 2.05 5.72
CA GLU A 91 19.55 2.97 5.90
C GLU A 91 20.36 3.14 4.60
N GLY A 92 20.28 2.16 3.67
CA GLY A 92 21.11 2.12 2.47
C GLY A 92 22.57 1.73 2.76
N SER A 93 22.80 1.00 3.85
CA SER A 93 24.12 0.54 4.28
C SER A 93 24.55 -0.78 3.62
N VAL A 94 23.64 -1.49 2.95
CA VAL A 94 23.93 -2.73 2.22
C VAL A 94 24.33 -2.41 0.78
N ASP A 95 25.44 -2.99 0.33
CA ASP A 95 25.91 -2.84 -1.05
C ASP A 95 24.81 -3.20 -2.06
N PRO A 96 24.63 -2.43 -3.17
CA PRO A 96 23.59 -2.68 -4.15
C PRO A 96 23.65 -4.05 -4.83
N ALA A 97 24.86 -4.57 -5.13
CA ALA A 97 25.01 -5.87 -5.76
C ALA A 97 24.64 -6.99 -4.77
N LEU A 98 25.06 -6.86 -3.51
CA LEU A 98 24.66 -7.79 -2.44
C LEU A 98 23.15 -7.71 -2.20
N THR A 99 22.56 -6.52 -2.18
CA THR A 99 21.11 -6.33 -2.07
C THR A 99 20.35 -7.04 -3.19
N ALA A 100 20.80 -6.91 -4.44
CA ALA A 100 20.20 -7.62 -5.57
C ALA A 100 20.29 -9.14 -5.39
N GLY A 101 21.46 -9.64 -5.01
CA GLY A 101 21.67 -11.07 -4.71
C GLY A 101 20.74 -11.58 -3.62
N LEU A 102 20.63 -10.88 -2.50
CA LEU A 102 19.76 -11.25 -1.39
C LEU A 102 18.27 -11.25 -1.77
N LEU A 103 17.82 -10.25 -2.55
CA LEU A 103 16.43 -10.21 -3.04
C LEU A 103 16.10 -11.38 -3.96
N VAL A 104 17.03 -11.73 -4.84
CA VAL A 104 16.87 -12.88 -5.76
C VAL A 104 16.90 -14.19 -4.98
N ALA A 105 17.82 -14.35 -4.04
CA ALA A 105 17.95 -15.55 -3.21
C ALA A 105 16.70 -15.79 -2.34
N LEU A 106 16.18 -14.75 -1.66
CA LEU A 106 14.91 -14.81 -0.93
C LEU A 106 13.74 -15.21 -1.85
N ARG A 107 13.71 -14.67 -3.08
CA ARG A 107 12.67 -15.01 -4.05
C ARG A 107 12.77 -16.46 -4.52
N ALA A 108 13.97 -16.97 -4.73
CA ALA A 108 14.23 -18.32 -5.21
C ALA A 108 13.95 -19.37 -4.13
N LYS A 109 14.40 -19.11 -2.91
CA LYS A 109 14.18 -19.98 -1.74
C LYS A 109 12.69 -20.04 -1.35
N GLY A 110 11.97 -18.94 -1.49
CA GLY A 110 10.74 -18.65 -0.79
C GLY A 110 11.02 -17.95 0.54
N VAL A 111 10.07 -17.19 1.07
CA VAL A 111 10.24 -16.42 2.32
C VAL A 111 9.41 -17.05 3.42
N GLY A 112 10.04 -17.35 4.55
CA GLY A 112 9.37 -17.90 5.73
C GLY A 112 8.52 -16.88 6.49
N GLY A 113 7.55 -17.36 7.27
CA GLY A 113 6.69 -16.49 8.06
C GLY A 113 7.43 -15.65 9.08
N ASP A 114 8.43 -16.22 9.74
CA ASP A 114 9.25 -15.52 10.74
C ASP A 114 10.13 -14.45 10.10
N GLU A 115 10.68 -14.72 8.90
CA GLU A 115 11.41 -13.73 8.09
C GLU A 115 10.50 -12.54 7.74
N LEU A 116 9.28 -12.83 7.26
CA LEU A 116 8.29 -11.81 6.90
C LEU A 116 7.85 -10.98 8.12
N ALA A 117 7.57 -11.64 9.25
CA ALA A 117 7.16 -10.96 10.48
C ALA A 117 8.26 -10.02 11.00
N ALA A 118 9.52 -10.49 11.01
CA ALA A 118 10.65 -9.70 11.46
C ALA A 118 10.89 -8.47 10.56
N MET A 119 10.90 -8.67 9.24
CA MET A 119 11.04 -7.56 8.27
C MET A 119 9.88 -6.57 8.35
N ALA A 120 8.64 -7.06 8.51
CA ALA A 120 7.45 -6.22 8.61
C ALA A 120 7.44 -5.41 9.90
N ARG A 121 7.94 -5.94 11.01
CA ARG A 121 8.07 -5.22 12.29
C ARG A 121 8.96 -4.00 12.14
N VAL A 122 10.14 -4.16 11.56
CA VAL A 122 11.05 -3.04 11.26
C VAL A 122 10.39 -1.98 10.39
N LEU A 123 9.65 -2.39 9.35
CA LEU A 123 8.95 -1.45 8.46
C LEU A 123 7.80 -0.72 9.16
N ARG A 124 7.07 -1.39 10.07
CA ARG A 124 6.02 -0.75 10.88
C ARG A 124 6.60 0.28 11.83
N GLU A 125 7.71 -0.04 12.48
CA GLU A 125 8.41 0.87 13.40
C GLU A 125 9.01 2.08 12.67
N ALA A 126 9.47 1.90 11.43
CA ALA A 126 10.02 2.96 10.60
C ALA A 126 8.96 3.76 9.83
N ALA A 127 7.69 3.38 9.93
CA ALA A 127 6.59 4.09 9.26
C ALA A 127 6.36 5.48 9.87
N ALA A 128 5.84 6.40 9.06
CA ALA A 128 5.35 7.67 9.58
C ALA A 128 4.23 7.42 10.61
N SER A 129 4.21 8.19 11.68
CA SER A 129 3.22 8.07 12.75
C SER A 129 2.29 9.28 12.77
N VAL A 130 1.07 9.06 13.19
CA VAL A 130 0.07 10.09 13.45
C VAL A 130 -0.46 9.90 14.86
N ASP A 131 -0.57 10.98 15.62
CA ASP A 131 -1.07 10.99 16.99
C ASP A 131 -2.22 12.03 17.10
N PRO A 132 -3.37 11.69 17.72
CA PRO A 132 -3.69 10.38 18.30
C PRO A 132 -4.03 9.31 17.25
N ARG A 133 -3.77 8.05 17.59
CA ARG A 133 -4.23 6.91 16.78
C ARG A 133 -5.76 6.80 16.87
N PRO A 134 -6.41 6.28 15.81
CA PRO A 134 -7.84 5.99 15.86
C PRO A 134 -8.17 5.04 17.01
N THR A 135 -9.33 5.27 17.64
CA THR A 135 -9.85 4.40 18.70
C THR A 135 -10.79 3.36 18.13
N GLY A 136 -10.78 2.14 18.72
CA GLY A 136 -11.61 1.02 18.30
C GLY A 136 -10.88 0.04 17.38
N PRO A 137 -11.46 -1.16 17.17
CA PRO A 137 -10.84 -2.19 16.36
C PRO A 137 -10.81 -1.79 14.88
N LEU A 138 -9.62 -1.84 14.29
CA LEU A 138 -9.40 -1.56 12.87
C LEU A 138 -9.32 -2.86 12.09
N VAL A 139 -9.76 -2.81 10.84
CA VAL A 139 -9.58 -3.90 9.89
C VAL A 139 -8.91 -3.40 8.61
N ASP A 140 -8.02 -4.23 8.04
CA ASP A 140 -7.48 -4.03 6.70
C ASP A 140 -7.95 -5.13 5.76
N THR A 141 -8.07 -4.80 4.49
CA THR A 141 -8.36 -5.75 3.40
C THR A 141 -7.50 -5.43 2.20
N CYS A 142 -6.61 -6.34 1.84
CA CYS A 142 -5.67 -6.16 0.74
C CYS A 142 -5.18 -7.50 0.21
N GLY A 143 -4.61 -7.49 -0.99
CA GLY A 143 -3.96 -8.64 -1.57
C GLY A 143 -2.48 -8.38 -1.87
N THR A 144 -1.73 -9.44 -2.12
CA THR A 144 -0.33 -9.36 -2.57
C THR A 144 -0.21 -8.82 -4.00
N GLY A 145 -1.32 -8.83 -4.74
CA GLY A 145 -1.33 -8.54 -6.17
C GLY A 145 -0.56 -9.57 -6.99
N GLY A 146 -0.63 -9.43 -8.32
CA GLY A 146 0.17 -10.24 -9.23
C GLY A 146 -0.40 -11.62 -9.52
N ASP A 147 -1.68 -11.79 -9.35
CA ASP A 147 -2.49 -12.94 -9.73
C ASP A 147 -2.69 -13.07 -11.27
N GLY A 148 -2.52 -11.95 -11.98
CA GLY A 148 -2.72 -11.91 -13.44
C GLY A 148 -4.19 -11.95 -13.88
N ALA A 149 -5.14 -12.02 -12.97
CA ALA A 149 -6.58 -12.12 -13.25
C ALA A 149 -7.14 -10.85 -13.89
N ASN A 150 -6.50 -9.71 -13.68
CA ASN A 150 -6.91 -8.41 -14.21
C ASN A 150 -8.35 -8.04 -13.86
N THR A 151 -8.78 -8.39 -12.66
CA THR A 151 -10.10 -8.04 -12.14
C THR A 151 -10.20 -6.53 -11.88
N PHE A 152 -11.43 -6.03 -11.75
CA PHE A 152 -11.64 -4.70 -11.16
C PHE A 152 -11.15 -4.71 -9.69
N ASN A 153 -11.06 -3.53 -9.07
CA ASN A 153 -10.46 -3.39 -7.72
C ASN A 153 -11.39 -3.92 -6.62
N ILE A 154 -11.54 -5.25 -6.54
CA ILE A 154 -12.47 -5.96 -5.62
C ILE A 154 -12.23 -5.52 -4.19
N SER A 155 -10.99 -5.61 -3.67
CA SER A 155 -10.71 -5.24 -2.27
C SER A 155 -10.96 -3.77 -1.94
N THR A 156 -10.92 -2.87 -2.95
CA THR A 156 -11.32 -1.47 -2.77
C THR A 156 -12.85 -1.34 -2.60
N ALA A 157 -13.64 -2.05 -3.40
CA ALA A 157 -15.08 -2.13 -3.23
C ALA A 157 -15.47 -2.73 -1.87
N VAL A 158 -14.76 -3.80 -1.47
CA VAL A 158 -14.94 -4.48 -0.17
C VAL A 158 -14.71 -3.51 1.00
N ALA A 159 -13.71 -2.64 0.93
CA ALA A 159 -13.44 -1.66 1.98
C ALA A 159 -14.64 -0.74 2.24
N PHE A 160 -15.28 -0.23 1.19
CA PHE A 160 -16.46 0.62 1.31
C PHE A 160 -17.70 -0.16 1.74
N ALA A 161 -17.89 -1.39 1.25
CA ALA A 161 -18.99 -2.24 1.63
C ALA A 161 -18.91 -2.65 3.11
N ALA A 162 -17.71 -3.01 3.61
CA ALA A 162 -17.48 -3.32 5.01
C ALA A 162 -17.71 -2.10 5.92
N ALA A 163 -17.24 -0.93 5.51
CA ALA A 163 -17.50 0.31 6.24
C ALA A 163 -19.00 0.66 6.30
N ALA A 164 -19.75 0.35 5.25
CA ALA A 164 -21.22 0.52 5.26
C ALA A 164 -21.92 -0.44 6.23
N CYS A 165 -21.29 -1.57 6.55
CA CYS A 165 -21.74 -2.52 7.56
C CYS A 165 -21.22 -2.20 8.98
N GLY A 166 -20.50 -1.07 9.17
CA GLY A 166 -20.03 -0.62 10.48
C GLY A 166 -18.58 -0.96 10.82
N ALA A 167 -17.80 -1.57 9.91
CA ALA A 167 -16.38 -1.79 10.10
C ALA A 167 -15.62 -0.45 10.06
N GLN A 168 -14.53 -0.35 10.85
CA GLN A 168 -13.55 0.71 10.70
C GLN A 168 -12.41 0.21 9.82
N VAL A 169 -12.41 0.59 8.55
CA VAL A 169 -11.50 0.06 7.53
C VAL A 169 -10.36 1.03 7.28
N ALA A 170 -9.16 0.66 7.73
CA ALA A 170 -7.92 1.38 7.42
C ALA A 170 -7.18 0.63 6.31
N LYS A 171 -7.59 0.86 5.05
CA LYS A 171 -7.02 0.10 3.92
C LYS A 171 -5.63 0.60 3.57
N HIS A 172 -4.62 -0.26 3.72
CA HIS A 172 -3.28 0.02 3.21
C HIS A 172 -3.15 -0.42 1.75
N GLY A 173 -2.63 0.45 0.91
CA GLY A 173 -2.54 0.15 -0.52
C GLY A 173 -1.61 1.05 -1.30
N ASN A 174 -1.46 0.73 -2.59
CA ASN A 174 -0.54 1.41 -3.49
C ASN A 174 -1.10 1.46 -4.91
N ARG A 175 -0.34 2.10 -5.81
CA ARG A 175 -0.50 1.92 -7.25
C ARG A 175 -0.08 0.51 -7.66
N SER A 176 -0.58 0.03 -8.79
CA SER A 176 -0.21 -1.29 -9.28
C SER A 176 1.30 -1.36 -9.60
N ALA A 177 1.97 -2.40 -9.10
CA ALA A 177 3.35 -2.69 -9.46
C ALA A 177 3.48 -3.42 -10.81
N SER A 178 2.39 -4.01 -11.31
CA SER A 178 2.36 -4.86 -12.52
C SER A 178 1.77 -4.16 -13.75
N GLY A 179 1.52 -2.86 -13.70
CA GLY A 179 1.21 -2.05 -14.88
C GLY A 179 -0.28 -1.90 -15.25
N ARG A 180 -1.22 -2.42 -14.45
CA ARG A 180 -2.65 -2.13 -14.57
C ARG A 180 -3.12 -1.18 -13.45
N VAL A 181 -4.34 -1.28 -12.97
CA VAL A 181 -4.96 -0.32 -12.07
C VAL A 181 -4.81 -0.78 -10.62
N GLY A 182 -4.08 -0.03 -9.79
CA GLY A 182 -4.03 -0.25 -8.35
C GLY A 182 -5.17 0.45 -7.61
N SER A 183 -5.31 0.17 -6.32
CA SER A 183 -6.33 0.79 -5.47
C SER A 183 -6.22 2.32 -5.43
N ALA A 184 -5.00 2.86 -5.45
CA ALA A 184 -4.78 4.29 -5.49
C ALA A 184 -5.31 4.92 -6.77
N ASP A 185 -5.06 4.29 -7.92
CA ASP A 185 -5.45 4.85 -9.23
C ASP A 185 -6.97 4.96 -9.37
N VAL A 186 -7.72 3.97 -8.87
CA VAL A 186 -9.19 4.00 -8.93
C VAL A 186 -9.78 4.99 -7.93
N LEU A 187 -9.17 5.15 -6.74
CA LEU A 187 -9.65 6.14 -5.76
C LEU A 187 -9.43 7.58 -6.25
N GLU A 188 -8.30 7.84 -6.90
CA GLU A 188 -8.07 9.13 -7.56
C GLU A 188 -9.07 9.37 -8.71
N ALA A 189 -9.38 8.34 -9.50
CA ALA A 189 -10.42 8.45 -10.54
C ALA A 189 -11.82 8.72 -9.95
N LEU A 190 -12.07 8.30 -8.71
CA LEU A 190 -13.31 8.62 -7.95
C LEU A 190 -13.28 10.00 -7.29
N GLY A 191 -12.20 10.78 -7.46
CA GLY A 191 -12.08 12.14 -6.93
C GLY A 191 -11.61 12.22 -5.48
N ILE A 192 -10.94 11.19 -4.96
CA ILE A 192 -10.38 11.13 -3.61
C ILE A 192 -8.89 11.48 -3.69
N ASP A 193 -8.46 12.48 -2.92
CA ASP A 193 -7.05 12.89 -2.84
C ASP A 193 -6.29 12.05 -1.81
N LEU A 194 -5.35 11.25 -2.29
CA LEU A 194 -4.51 10.36 -1.47
C LEU A 194 -3.23 11.02 -0.96
N GLN A 195 -2.96 12.27 -1.36
CA GLN A 195 -1.76 13.01 -0.97
C GLN A 195 -2.04 14.05 0.13
N ARG A 196 -3.22 13.99 0.74
CA ARG A 196 -3.56 14.82 1.89
C ARG A 196 -2.62 14.53 3.07
N PRO A 197 -2.43 15.52 3.97
CA PRO A 197 -1.69 15.31 5.22
C PRO A 197 -2.17 14.06 5.97
N LEU A 198 -1.22 13.30 6.54
CA LEU A 198 -1.51 11.98 7.12
C LEU A 198 -2.54 12.04 8.26
N ASP A 199 -2.56 13.13 9.05
CA ASP A 199 -3.55 13.39 10.09
C ASP A 199 -4.96 13.53 9.51
N GLN A 200 -5.13 14.20 8.37
CA GLN A 200 -6.42 14.29 7.68
C GLN A 200 -6.88 12.93 7.16
N VAL A 201 -5.94 12.14 6.60
CA VAL A 201 -6.22 10.78 6.14
C VAL A 201 -6.69 9.89 7.29
N VAL A 202 -6.05 9.98 8.46
CA VAL A 202 -6.45 9.22 9.65
C VAL A 202 -7.78 9.71 10.21
N ASN A 203 -7.98 11.03 10.28
CA ASN A 203 -9.23 11.62 10.78
C ASN A 203 -10.44 11.28 9.89
N ALA A 204 -10.24 11.06 8.58
CA ALA A 204 -11.28 10.60 7.69
C ALA A 204 -11.92 9.28 8.17
N LEU A 205 -11.13 8.38 8.76
CA LEU A 205 -11.64 7.12 9.30
C LEU A 205 -12.72 7.32 10.36
N GLN A 206 -12.53 8.27 11.27
CA GLN A 206 -13.50 8.55 12.34
C GLN A 206 -14.83 9.07 11.79
N THR A 207 -14.78 9.85 10.71
CA THR A 207 -15.95 10.47 10.11
C THR A 207 -16.71 9.54 9.17
N THR A 208 -15.98 8.71 8.42
CA THR A 208 -16.55 7.92 7.33
C THR A 208 -16.59 6.42 7.61
N GLY A 209 -15.80 5.94 8.57
CA GLY A 209 -15.57 4.52 8.85
C GLY A 209 -14.60 3.84 7.86
N VAL A 210 -14.04 4.59 6.90
CA VAL A 210 -13.05 4.06 5.94
C VAL A 210 -12.02 5.12 5.61
N THR A 211 -10.76 4.70 5.48
CA THR A 211 -9.70 5.55 4.93
C THR A 211 -8.72 4.74 4.11
N PHE A 212 -7.91 5.43 3.30
CA PHE A 212 -6.91 4.80 2.45
C PHE A 212 -5.51 5.32 2.79
N LEU A 213 -4.64 4.41 3.22
CA LEU A 213 -3.27 4.69 3.59
C LEU A 213 -2.37 4.44 2.38
N PHE A 214 -2.03 5.51 1.65
CA PHE A 214 -1.20 5.42 0.45
C PHE A 214 0.26 5.17 0.82
N ALA A 215 0.75 3.96 0.57
CA ALA A 215 2.03 3.43 1.06
C ALA A 215 3.25 4.35 0.89
N PRO A 216 3.45 5.09 -0.22
CA PRO A 216 4.60 6.00 -0.35
C PRO A 216 4.66 7.11 0.70
N GLY A 217 3.53 7.62 1.15
CA GLY A 217 3.46 8.64 2.21
C GLY A 217 3.81 8.10 3.60
N TRP A 218 3.54 6.81 3.82
CA TRP A 218 3.75 6.16 5.13
C TRP A 218 5.12 5.50 5.27
N HIS A 219 5.73 5.06 4.16
CA HIS A 219 7.01 4.33 4.16
C HIS A 219 8.05 5.02 3.26
N PRO A 220 8.48 6.25 3.56
CA PRO A 220 9.42 6.99 2.71
C PRO A 220 10.78 6.29 2.58
N GLY A 221 11.21 5.53 3.60
CA GLY A 221 12.47 4.77 3.58
C GLY A 221 12.55 3.74 2.44
N LEU A 222 11.42 3.22 1.97
CA LEU A 222 11.38 2.28 0.83
C LEU A 222 11.75 2.93 -0.50
N GLY A 223 11.76 4.27 -0.60
CA GLY A 223 12.19 4.99 -1.78
C GLY A 223 13.63 4.67 -2.21
N ARG A 224 14.51 4.35 -1.27
CA ARG A 224 15.92 4.03 -1.52
C ARG A 224 16.10 2.73 -2.31
N ILE A 225 15.29 1.71 -2.04
CA ILE A 225 15.39 0.40 -2.69
C ILE A 225 14.57 0.32 -3.99
N ALA A 226 13.66 1.26 -4.22
CA ALA A 226 12.76 1.27 -5.36
C ALA A 226 13.49 1.25 -6.73
N PRO A 227 14.60 1.98 -6.97
CA PRO A 227 15.33 1.92 -8.23
C PRO A 227 15.89 0.51 -8.51
N LEU A 228 16.49 -0.14 -7.51
CA LEU A 228 17.03 -1.49 -7.64
C LEU A 228 15.92 -2.51 -7.95
N ARG A 229 14.79 -2.43 -7.26
CA ARG A 229 13.63 -3.30 -7.53
C ARG A 229 13.11 -3.13 -8.96
N ARG A 230 13.08 -1.89 -9.49
CA ARG A 230 12.71 -1.64 -10.89
C ARG A 230 13.70 -2.25 -11.87
N SER A 231 15.00 -2.14 -11.58
CA SER A 231 16.06 -2.74 -12.43
C SER A 231 15.98 -4.26 -12.45
N LEU A 232 15.64 -4.91 -11.33
CA LEU A 232 15.46 -6.36 -11.28
C LEU A 232 14.24 -6.83 -12.10
N GLY A 233 13.19 -6.03 -12.19
CA GLY A 233 11.98 -6.35 -12.97
C GLY A 233 11.19 -7.58 -12.50
N ILE A 234 11.47 -8.08 -11.30
CA ILE A 234 10.82 -9.26 -10.71
C ILE A 234 10.08 -8.91 -9.42
N ARG A 235 9.15 -9.77 -9.03
CA ARG A 235 8.55 -9.70 -7.70
C ARG A 235 9.57 -10.13 -6.65
N THR A 236 9.65 -9.39 -5.56
CA THR A 236 10.58 -9.63 -4.44
C THR A 236 9.84 -9.71 -3.12
N VAL A 237 10.52 -9.94 -2.00
CA VAL A 237 9.93 -9.94 -0.65
C VAL A 237 9.09 -8.67 -0.38
N PHE A 238 9.44 -7.53 -0.93
CA PHE A 238 8.67 -6.28 -0.77
C PHE A 238 7.25 -6.33 -1.35
N ASN A 239 6.95 -7.26 -2.26
CA ASN A 239 5.59 -7.48 -2.74
C ASN A 239 4.73 -8.27 -1.74
N LEU A 240 5.37 -9.00 -0.82
CA LEU A 240 4.71 -9.73 0.27
C LEU A 240 4.59 -8.86 1.53
N LEU A 241 5.54 -7.94 1.74
CA LEU A 241 5.55 -7.07 2.90
C LEU A 241 4.46 -6.00 2.88
N GLY A 242 4.08 -5.49 1.69
CA GLY A 242 3.05 -4.44 1.58
C GLY A 242 1.79 -4.69 2.43
N PRO A 243 1.14 -5.85 2.32
CA PRO A 243 -0.01 -6.22 3.14
C PRO A 243 0.26 -6.32 4.65
N LEU A 244 1.51 -6.53 5.07
CA LEU A 244 1.89 -6.77 6.46
C LEU A 244 2.30 -5.48 7.21
N VAL A 245 2.46 -4.36 6.50
CA VAL A 245 3.07 -3.14 7.06
C VAL A 245 2.10 -1.97 7.16
N ASN A 246 0.81 -2.24 7.34
CA ASN A 246 -0.16 -1.18 7.61
C ASN A 246 0.28 -0.37 8.84
N PRO A 247 0.49 0.96 8.71
CA PRO A 247 1.04 1.79 9.77
C PRO A 247 0.10 1.97 10.96
N LEU A 248 -1.21 1.74 10.77
CA LEU A 248 -2.19 1.77 11.86
C LEU A 248 -2.34 0.42 12.57
N THR A 249 -1.54 -0.59 12.19
CA THR A 249 -1.48 -1.91 12.83
C THR A 249 -2.86 -2.46 13.20
N PRO A 250 -3.74 -2.76 12.21
CA PRO A 250 -5.10 -3.21 12.45
C PRO A 250 -5.12 -4.52 13.25
N GLU A 251 -6.11 -4.66 14.12
CA GLU A 251 -6.33 -5.86 14.94
C GLU A 251 -6.90 -7.03 14.14
N ALA A 252 -7.52 -6.73 12.99
CA ALA A 252 -8.08 -7.72 12.08
C ALA A 252 -7.65 -7.49 10.65
N GLN A 253 -7.52 -8.58 9.85
CA GLN A 253 -7.10 -8.47 8.46
C GLN A 253 -7.65 -9.58 7.57
N VAL A 254 -8.11 -9.22 6.36
CA VAL A 254 -8.27 -10.16 5.24
C VAL A 254 -7.14 -9.92 4.26
N LEU A 255 -6.34 -10.95 3.98
CA LEU A 255 -5.16 -10.87 3.15
C LEU A 255 -5.21 -11.89 2.02
N GLY A 256 -5.33 -11.41 0.78
CA GLY A 256 -5.31 -12.27 -0.40
C GLY A 256 -3.90 -12.59 -0.89
N VAL A 257 -3.69 -13.83 -1.32
CA VAL A 257 -2.42 -14.27 -1.91
C VAL A 257 -2.64 -14.89 -3.30
N ALA A 258 -1.83 -14.44 -4.26
CA ALA A 258 -1.90 -14.92 -5.64
C ALA A 258 -1.34 -16.33 -5.85
N ARG A 259 -0.66 -16.90 -4.86
CA ARG A 259 -0.02 -18.23 -4.91
C ARG A 259 -0.35 -19.00 -3.65
N ASN A 260 -0.69 -20.27 -3.82
CA ASN A 260 -1.06 -21.17 -2.73
C ASN A 260 0.08 -21.34 -1.71
N ASP A 261 1.33 -21.43 -2.17
CA ASP A 261 2.52 -21.57 -1.31
C ASP A 261 2.79 -20.38 -0.37
N LEU A 262 2.05 -19.27 -0.55
CA LEU A 262 2.13 -18.09 0.33
C LEU A 262 1.11 -18.10 1.48
N LEU A 263 0.15 -19.02 1.49
CA LEU A 263 -0.89 -19.08 2.52
C LEU A 263 -0.28 -19.23 3.93
N ASP A 264 0.53 -20.25 4.12
CA ASP A 264 1.13 -20.56 5.44
C ASP A 264 2.16 -19.49 5.88
N PRO A 265 3.10 -19.03 5.02
CA PRO A 265 4.03 -17.97 5.41
C PRO A 265 3.34 -16.66 5.79
N MET A 266 2.29 -16.26 5.05
CA MET A 266 1.58 -15.01 5.34
C MET A 266 0.73 -15.13 6.61
N ALA A 267 0.09 -16.27 6.86
CA ALA A 267 -0.65 -16.53 8.09
C ALA A 267 0.28 -16.55 9.31
N SER A 268 1.44 -17.20 9.19
CA SER A 268 2.47 -17.21 10.23
C SER A 268 3.00 -15.80 10.50
N ALA A 269 3.23 -15.01 9.45
CA ALA A 269 3.67 -13.63 9.61
C ALA A 269 2.63 -12.77 10.34
N LEU A 270 1.35 -12.87 9.99
CA LEU A 270 0.27 -12.14 10.68
C LEU A 270 0.19 -12.53 12.17
N LEU A 271 0.30 -13.82 12.47
CA LEU A 271 0.35 -14.32 13.84
C LEU A 271 1.57 -13.76 14.59
N GLY A 272 2.76 -13.83 13.98
CA GLY A 272 4.01 -13.29 14.54
C GLY A 272 4.01 -11.76 14.73
N LEU A 273 3.16 -11.04 13.99
CA LEU A 273 2.93 -9.61 14.12
C LEU A 273 1.85 -9.27 15.17
N GLY A 274 1.24 -10.26 15.80
CA GLY A 274 0.22 -10.06 16.82
C GLY A 274 -1.15 -9.66 16.31
N VAL A 275 -1.47 -9.93 15.03
CA VAL A 275 -2.82 -9.70 14.49
C VAL A 275 -3.78 -10.66 15.19
N GLY A 276 -4.81 -10.11 15.84
CA GLY A 276 -5.71 -10.90 16.71
C GLY A 276 -6.60 -11.85 15.93
N ARG A 277 -7.07 -11.44 14.74
CA ARG A 277 -7.94 -12.24 13.87
C ARG A 277 -7.67 -11.95 12.41
N ALA A 278 -7.38 -12.97 11.61
CA ALA A 278 -7.16 -12.78 10.17
C ALA A 278 -7.64 -13.96 9.32
N VAL A 279 -7.88 -13.67 8.05
CA VAL A 279 -8.03 -14.66 6.99
C VAL A 279 -6.96 -14.40 5.94
N VAL A 280 -6.12 -15.39 5.67
CA VAL A 280 -5.31 -15.42 4.44
C VAL A 280 -6.06 -16.28 3.43
N VAL A 281 -6.31 -15.74 2.23
CA VAL A 281 -7.14 -16.40 1.21
C VAL A 281 -6.39 -16.53 -0.11
N HIS A 282 -6.50 -17.71 -0.72
CA HIS A 282 -6.11 -18.00 -2.09
C HIS A 282 -7.32 -18.50 -2.87
N GLY A 283 -7.83 -17.65 -3.77
CA GLY A 283 -9.03 -17.96 -4.54
C GLY A 283 -8.75 -18.92 -5.68
N HIS A 284 -9.77 -19.71 -6.02
CA HIS A 284 -9.74 -20.56 -7.21
C HIS A 284 -9.36 -19.75 -8.48
N GLY A 285 -8.51 -20.33 -9.31
CA GLY A 285 -7.96 -19.64 -10.48
C GLY A 285 -6.76 -18.74 -10.19
N GLY A 286 -6.23 -18.76 -8.96
CA GLY A 286 -5.06 -17.99 -8.54
C GLY A 286 -5.36 -16.57 -8.08
N LEU A 287 -6.65 -16.24 -7.84
CA LEU A 287 -7.08 -14.92 -7.40
C LEU A 287 -6.58 -14.61 -5.99
N ASP A 288 -6.11 -13.40 -5.75
CA ASP A 288 -5.74 -12.93 -4.42
C ASP A 288 -6.93 -12.30 -3.64
N GLU A 289 -8.12 -12.84 -3.88
CA GLU A 289 -9.36 -12.67 -3.11
C GLU A 289 -10.15 -13.99 -3.11
N ALA A 290 -11.18 -14.10 -2.29
CA ALA A 290 -12.13 -15.22 -2.37
C ALA A 290 -12.85 -15.19 -3.72
N SER A 291 -12.83 -16.33 -4.43
CA SER A 291 -13.25 -16.45 -5.81
C SER A 291 -14.66 -17.02 -5.94
N LEU A 292 -15.36 -16.64 -7.01
CA LEU A 292 -16.60 -17.30 -7.44
C LEU A 292 -16.38 -18.40 -8.45
N SER A 293 -15.14 -18.60 -8.96
CA SER A 293 -14.88 -19.61 -9.98
C SER A 293 -14.69 -21.03 -9.40
N GLY A 294 -14.72 -21.17 -8.09
CA GLY A 294 -14.56 -22.42 -7.36
C GLY A 294 -14.15 -22.18 -5.91
N PRO A 295 -13.78 -23.25 -5.17
CA PRO A 295 -13.42 -23.15 -3.77
C PRO A 295 -12.15 -22.32 -3.55
N SER A 296 -12.12 -21.52 -2.50
CA SER A 296 -10.95 -20.76 -2.07
C SER A 296 -10.32 -21.41 -0.83
N GLU A 297 -8.99 -21.55 -0.83
CA GLU A 297 -8.26 -22.04 0.33
C GLU A 297 -8.02 -20.92 1.33
N LEU A 298 -8.22 -21.22 2.60
CA LEU A 298 -8.09 -20.26 3.70
C LEU A 298 -7.06 -20.72 4.74
N ARG A 299 -6.41 -19.73 5.37
CA ARG A 299 -5.79 -19.87 6.68
C ARG A 299 -6.46 -18.88 7.62
N LEU A 300 -7.08 -19.41 8.65
CA LEU A 300 -7.74 -18.64 9.69
C LEU A 300 -6.78 -18.45 10.86
N VAL A 301 -6.45 -17.20 11.16
CA VAL A 301 -5.64 -16.83 12.34
C VAL A 301 -6.59 -16.33 13.41
N GLU A 302 -6.68 -17.03 14.52
CA GLU A 302 -7.55 -16.68 15.65
C GLU A 302 -7.06 -17.35 16.92
N GLY A 303 -7.12 -16.64 18.06
CA GLY A 303 -6.74 -17.22 19.37
C GLY A 303 -5.29 -17.71 19.46
N GLY A 304 -4.37 -17.11 18.70
CA GLY A 304 -2.96 -17.53 18.69
C GLY A 304 -2.69 -18.79 17.86
N GLN A 305 -3.64 -19.24 17.04
CA GLN A 305 -3.53 -20.45 16.23
C GLN A 305 -3.81 -20.17 14.75
N ILE A 306 -3.28 -21.03 13.89
CA ILE A 306 -3.58 -21.03 12.45
C ILE A 306 -4.33 -22.33 12.15
N ARG A 307 -5.48 -22.20 11.49
CA ARG A 307 -6.30 -23.32 11.03
C ARG A 307 -6.52 -23.23 9.53
N SER A 308 -6.35 -24.35 8.83
CA SER A 308 -6.73 -24.46 7.42
C SER A 308 -8.24 -24.65 7.26
N ASP A 309 -8.81 -24.02 6.26
CA ASP A 309 -10.23 -24.13 5.92
C ASP A 309 -10.41 -23.95 4.40
N ALA A 310 -11.62 -24.18 3.88
CA ALA A 310 -11.99 -23.94 2.50
C ALA A 310 -13.34 -23.25 2.42
N LEU A 311 -13.45 -22.25 1.55
CA LEU A 311 -14.66 -21.49 1.32
C LEU A 311 -15.25 -21.88 -0.04
N HIS A 312 -16.46 -22.44 -0.01
CA HIS A 312 -17.21 -22.84 -1.19
C HIS A 312 -18.34 -21.84 -1.45
N PRO A 313 -18.32 -21.08 -2.57
CA PRO A 313 -19.37 -20.12 -2.88
C PRO A 313 -20.78 -20.74 -2.91
N GLU A 314 -20.91 -21.92 -3.46
CA GLU A 314 -22.18 -22.65 -3.59
C GLU A 314 -22.78 -23.02 -2.24
N ALA A 315 -21.94 -23.34 -1.25
CA ALA A 315 -22.38 -23.60 0.13
C ALA A 315 -22.98 -22.36 0.81
N LEU A 316 -22.68 -21.17 0.29
CA LEU A 316 -23.23 -19.89 0.72
C LEU A 316 -24.40 -19.43 -0.16
N GLY A 317 -24.86 -20.25 -1.11
CA GLY A 317 -25.95 -19.93 -2.03
C GLY A 317 -25.54 -18.97 -3.18
N LEU A 318 -24.24 -18.79 -3.42
CA LEU A 318 -23.72 -18.00 -4.52
C LEU A 318 -23.54 -18.88 -5.78
N ALA A 319 -23.85 -18.29 -6.95
CA ALA A 319 -23.59 -18.95 -8.22
C ALA A 319 -22.11 -18.90 -8.58
N LEU A 320 -21.60 -19.96 -9.17
CA LEU A 320 -20.26 -19.94 -9.76
C LEU A 320 -20.21 -18.96 -10.95
N ALA A 321 -19.12 -18.26 -11.07
CA ALA A 321 -18.86 -17.34 -12.17
C ALA A 321 -17.37 -17.40 -12.59
N PRO A 322 -17.06 -17.36 -13.90
CA PRO A 322 -15.69 -17.34 -14.36
C PRO A 322 -15.01 -16.01 -14.01
N LEU A 323 -13.68 -16.02 -13.90
CA LEU A 323 -12.91 -14.80 -13.60
C LEU A 323 -13.10 -13.70 -14.65
N SER A 324 -13.43 -14.05 -15.89
CA SER A 324 -13.74 -13.09 -16.98
C SER A 324 -14.90 -12.15 -16.63
N ASP A 325 -15.86 -12.59 -15.81
CA ASP A 325 -17.02 -11.78 -15.41
C ASP A 325 -16.64 -10.70 -14.39
N LEU A 326 -15.44 -10.79 -13.85
CA LEU A 326 -14.85 -9.84 -12.89
C LEU A 326 -13.79 -8.95 -13.54
N ALA A 327 -13.64 -9.02 -14.86
CA ALA A 327 -12.62 -8.27 -15.59
C ALA A 327 -12.75 -6.75 -15.34
N GLY A 328 -11.61 -6.11 -15.07
CA GLY A 328 -11.47 -4.66 -15.00
C GLY A 328 -10.91 -4.07 -16.31
N GLY A 329 -10.61 -2.78 -16.27
CA GLY A 329 -10.04 -2.03 -17.37
C GLY A 329 -9.01 -1.00 -16.92
N ASP A 330 -9.04 0.17 -17.52
CA ASP A 330 -8.29 1.36 -17.10
C ASP A 330 -8.90 2.01 -15.83
N PRO A 331 -8.27 3.02 -15.23
CA PRO A 331 -8.78 3.63 -14.01
C PRO A 331 -10.22 4.18 -14.12
N PRO A 332 -10.62 4.88 -15.20
CA PRO A 332 -12.01 5.31 -15.37
C PRO A 332 -13.00 4.15 -15.48
N THR A 333 -12.64 3.09 -16.21
CA THR A 333 -13.47 1.89 -16.33
C THR A 333 -13.66 1.21 -14.97
N ASN A 334 -12.58 1.05 -14.20
CA ASN A 334 -12.66 0.45 -12.87
C ASN A 334 -13.44 1.33 -11.89
N ALA A 335 -13.33 2.64 -11.98
CA ALA A 335 -14.12 3.58 -11.18
C ALA A 335 -15.63 3.43 -11.49
N ALA A 336 -16.00 3.32 -12.76
CA ALA A 336 -17.38 3.10 -13.17
C ALA A 336 -17.93 1.75 -12.69
N ILE A 337 -17.13 0.68 -12.77
CA ILE A 337 -17.50 -0.64 -12.23
C ILE A 337 -17.70 -0.55 -10.70
N LEU A 338 -16.78 0.08 -9.98
CA LEU A 338 -16.91 0.29 -8.53
C LEU A 338 -18.17 1.04 -8.19
N GLU A 339 -18.47 2.14 -8.89
CA GLU A 339 -19.68 2.92 -8.68
C GLU A 339 -20.93 2.07 -8.87
N ALA A 340 -21.04 1.35 -9.98
CA ALA A 340 -22.18 0.48 -10.27
C ALA A 340 -22.36 -0.60 -9.18
N VAL A 341 -21.27 -1.28 -8.79
CA VAL A 341 -21.31 -2.33 -7.76
C VAL A 341 -21.75 -1.75 -6.40
N LEU A 342 -21.15 -0.64 -5.98
CA LEU A 342 -21.42 -0.03 -4.67
C LEU A 342 -22.80 0.64 -4.59
N ARG A 343 -23.43 0.93 -5.74
CA ARG A 343 -24.83 1.36 -5.85
C ARG A 343 -25.82 0.19 -5.92
N GLY A 344 -25.35 -1.05 -6.06
CA GLY A 344 -26.19 -2.23 -6.25
C GLY A 344 -26.63 -2.44 -7.71
N GLU A 345 -25.98 -1.78 -8.66
CA GLU A 345 -26.29 -1.78 -10.10
C GLU A 345 -25.27 -2.60 -10.90
N GLY A 346 -24.23 -3.15 -10.27
CA GLY A 346 -23.23 -4.01 -10.90
C GLY A 346 -23.81 -5.34 -11.37
N THR A 347 -23.03 -6.09 -12.18
CA THR A 347 -23.43 -7.44 -12.56
C THR A 347 -23.59 -8.34 -11.33
N ARG A 348 -24.31 -9.45 -11.47
CA ARG A 348 -24.50 -10.40 -10.36
C ARG A 348 -23.14 -10.92 -9.84
N ALA A 349 -22.23 -11.32 -10.73
CA ALA A 349 -20.91 -11.80 -10.33
C ALA A 349 -20.10 -10.74 -9.60
N GLN A 350 -20.13 -9.47 -10.04
CA GLN A 350 -19.44 -8.38 -9.40
C GLN A 350 -19.99 -8.10 -7.99
N GLN A 351 -21.32 -8.10 -7.82
CA GLN A 351 -21.96 -7.93 -6.51
C GLN A 351 -21.67 -9.11 -5.57
N ASP A 352 -21.73 -10.33 -6.10
CA ASP A 352 -21.52 -11.55 -5.32
C ASP A 352 -20.07 -11.66 -4.83
N VAL A 353 -19.06 -11.36 -5.67
CA VAL A 353 -17.66 -11.41 -5.26
C VAL A 353 -17.33 -10.35 -4.20
N VAL A 354 -17.87 -9.14 -4.33
CA VAL A 354 -17.69 -8.08 -3.32
C VAL A 354 -18.40 -8.47 -2.03
N SER A 355 -19.62 -9.01 -2.10
CA SER A 355 -20.34 -9.48 -0.91
C SER A 355 -19.62 -10.61 -0.19
N LEU A 356 -19.07 -11.58 -0.93
CA LEU A 356 -18.33 -12.71 -0.38
C LEU A 356 -17.06 -12.24 0.37
N ASN A 357 -16.27 -11.38 -0.25
CA ASN A 357 -15.06 -10.86 0.38
C ASN A 357 -15.37 -9.88 1.54
N THR A 358 -16.47 -9.12 1.44
CA THR A 358 -16.94 -8.29 2.54
C THR A 358 -17.36 -9.15 3.74
N ALA A 359 -17.99 -10.31 3.50
CA ALA A 359 -18.36 -11.24 4.56
C ALA A 359 -17.15 -11.72 5.37
N LEU A 360 -16.01 -11.99 4.70
CA LEU A 360 -14.75 -12.32 5.38
C LEU A 360 -14.27 -11.16 6.26
N VAL A 361 -14.34 -9.93 5.76
CA VAL A 361 -13.96 -8.72 6.53
C VAL A 361 -14.84 -8.55 7.76
N LEU A 362 -16.16 -8.71 7.62
CA LEU A 362 -17.09 -8.59 8.74
C LEU A 362 -16.88 -9.69 9.78
N TRP A 363 -16.55 -10.89 9.33
CA TRP A 363 -16.26 -12.01 10.23
C TRP A 363 -14.96 -11.76 11.02
N VAL A 364 -13.86 -11.35 10.39
CA VAL A 364 -12.60 -11.05 11.12
C VAL A 364 -12.74 -9.85 12.03
N ALA A 365 -13.54 -8.85 11.65
CA ALA A 365 -13.83 -7.67 12.48
C ALA A 365 -14.77 -7.97 13.66
N GLY A 366 -15.31 -9.19 13.76
CA GLY A 366 -16.29 -9.55 14.82
C GLY A 366 -17.68 -8.92 14.66
N LEU A 367 -17.99 -8.37 13.49
CA LEU A 367 -19.27 -7.74 13.17
C LEU A 367 -20.31 -8.72 12.63
N ALA A 368 -19.88 -9.90 12.25
CA ALA A 368 -20.74 -11.02 11.87
C ALA A 368 -20.28 -12.31 12.59
N PRO A 369 -21.18 -13.06 13.20
CA PRO A 369 -20.84 -14.30 13.90
C PRO A 369 -20.45 -15.46 12.93
N SER A 370 -20.87 -15.34 11.66
CA SER A 370 -20.57 -16.29 10.59
C SER A 370 -20.37 -15.58 9.27
N ILE A 371 -19.66 -16.24 8.33
CA ILE A 371 -19.49 -15.75 6.95
C ILE A 371 -20.88 -15.63 6.26
N GLN A 372 -21.79 -16.56 6.52
CA GLN A 372 -23.14 -16.53 5.97
C GLN A 372 -23.92 -15.26 6.38
N GLU A 373 -23.85 -14.88 7.65
CA GLU A 373 -24.51 -13.66 8.14
C GLU A 373 -23.80 -12.40 7.63
N GLY A 374 -22.48 -12.42 7.57
CA GLY A 374 -21.70 -11.35 6.94
C GLY A 374 -22.05 -11.15 5.46
N LEU A 375 -22.28 -12.23 4.73
CA LEU A 375 -22.74 -12.19 3.34
C LEU A 375 -24.08 -11.48 3.19
N ALA A 376 -25.06 -11.83 4.04
CA ALA A 376 -26.39 -11.17 4.01
C ALA A 376 -26.29 -9.67 4.35
N GLN A 377 -25.44 -9.29 5.30
CA GLN A 377 -25.19 -7.88 5.64
C GLN A 377 -24.57 -7.13 4.45
N ALA A 378 -23.56 -7.71 3.80
CA ALA A 378 -22.88 -7.14 2.65
C ALA A 378 -23.83 -6.94 1.46
N GLN A 379 -24.62 -7.96 1.13
CA GLN A 379 -25.63 -7.89 0.06
C GLN A 379 -26.65 -6.76 0.32
N LYS A 380 -27.10 -6.61 1.56
CA LYS A 380 -27.99 -5.52 1.95
C LYS A 380 -27.32 -4.16 1.80
N ALA A 381 -26.05 -4.01 2.18
CA ALA A 381 -25.32 -2.75 2.08
C ALA A 381 -25.14 -2.31 0.63
N LEU A 382 -24.87 -3.25 -0.29
CA LEU A 382 -24.81 -2.98 -1.73
C LEU A 382 -26.19 -2.61 -2.28
N ALA A 383 -27.21 -3.46 -2.06
CA ALA A 383 -28.56 -3.26 -2.59
C ALA A 383 -29.21 -1.93 -2.19
N THR A 384 -28.82 -1.36 -1.05
CA THR A 384 -29.34 -0.06 -0.57
C THR A 384 -28.46 1.13 -0.99
N GLY A 385 -27.38 0.92 -1.72
CA GLY A 385 -26.40 1.94 -2.06
C GLY A 385 -25.66 2.53 -0.84
N ALA A 386 -25.72 1.87 0.33
CA ALA A 386 -25.05 2.32 1.54
C ALA A 386 -23.52 2.35 1.37
N ALA A 387 -22.99 1.43 0.59
CA ALA A 387 -21.57 1.35 0.28
C ALA A 387 -21.11 2.55 -0.58
N TRP A 388 -21.91 2.97 -1.56
CA TRP A 388 -21.57 4.15 -2.36
C TRP A 388 -21.58 5.44 -1.52
N ARG A 389 -22.52 5.57 -0.59
CA ARG A 389 -22.52 6.73 0.32
C ARG A 389 -21.22 6.87 1.12
N LYS A 390 -20.49 5.78 1.38
CA LYS A 390 -19.16 5.83 2.01
C LYS A 390 -18.11 6.44 1.08
N VAL A 391 -18.20 6.17 -0.22
CA VAL A 391 -17.34 6.84 -1.22
C VAL A 391 -17.61 8.34 -1.23
N ASP A 392 -18.88 8.76 -1.27
CA ASP A 392 -19.27 10.18 -1.25
C ASP A 392 -18.77 10.87 0.03
N GLN A 393 -18.90 10.21 1.19
CA GLN A 393 -18.39 10.72 2.46
C GLN A 393 -16.87 10.90 2.45
N LEU A 394 -16.12 9.89 2.01
CA LEU A 394 -14.66 9.96 1.96
C LEU A 394 -14.18 11.03 0.97
N ARG A 395 -14.81 11.13 -0.22
CA ARG A 395 -14.56 12.17 -1.19
C ARG A 395 -14.84 13.57 -0.63
N GLY A 396 -15.87 13.73 0.18
CA GLY A 396 -16.18 14.99 0.85
C GLY A 396 -15.16 15.42 1.89
N VAL A 397 -14.48 14.46 2.53
CA VAL A 397 -13.43 14.72 3.55
C VAL A 397 -12.05 14.86 2.92
N LEU A 398 -11.76 14.08 1.87
CA LEU A 398 -10.49 14.09 1.14
C LEU A 398 -10.70 14.48 -0.33
N PRO A 399 -11.25 15.69 -0.62
CA PRO A 399 -11.51 16.08 -2.00
C PRO A 399 -10.20 16.33 -2.75
N GLN A 400 -10.17 15.98 -4.03
CA GLN A 400 -9.11 16.45 -4.92
C GLN A 400 -9.15 17.98 -4.96
N GLY A 401 -7.98 18.61 -4.88
CA GLY A 401 -7.84 20.04 -5.11
C GLY A 401 -8.25 20.39 -6.54
N PRO A 402 -8.54 21.68 -6.85
CA PRO A 402 -8.69 22.11 -8.24
C PRO A 402 -7.42 21.72 -9.00
N PRO A 403 -7.54 21.31 -10.28
CA PRO A 403 -6.35 20.99 -11.08
C PRO A 403 -5.39 22.17 -10.98
N ALA A 404 -4.09 21.87 -10.78
CA ALA A 404 -3.07 22.92 -10.77
C ALA A 404 -3.26 23.71 -12.08
N ALA A 405 -3.39 25.04 -11.97
CA ALA A 405 -3.43 25.90 -13.15
C ALA A 405 -2.12 25.68 -13.92
N GLU A 406 -2.24 25.21 -15.18
CA GLU A 406 -1.11 25.02 -16.10
C GLU A 406 -0.41 26.35 -16.40
#